data_2a3648e40d2bc2171698cad02d23ba5c
#
_entry.id   2a3648e40d2bc2171698cad02d23ba5c
#
_cell.length_a   1.000
_cell.length_b   1.000
_cell.length_c   1.000
_cell.angle_alpha   90.00
_cell.angle_beta   90.00
_cell.angle_gamma   90.00
#
_symmetry.space_group_name_H-M   'P 1'
#
loop_
_entity.id
_entity.type
_entity.pdbx_description
1 polymer ?
#
loop_
_entity_poly.entity_id
_entity_poly.type
_entity_poly.pdbx_seq_one_letter_code
_entity_poly.pdbx_strand_id
1 'polypeptide(L)'
;AAKKIMDMGELVPDEIIINLVKERISQPDCKKGFLFDGFPRTIPQADAMKVAGVQIDYVIEVNVADVEIVKRMTGRRTHPASGRTYHVIFNMPKIEGKDDVTGEALIQRDDDKEETVKKRLEVYHKKTKPLIEYYSKCSISEEQGAPEYVKIEGVGSVEKIRDSIFAVIS
;
A
#
# COMPACT_ATOMS: atom_id res chain seq x y z
N ALA A 1 -6.33 -15.81 11.73
CA ALA A 1 -7.37 -14.79 11.91
C ALA A 1 -7.20 -13.64 10.88
N ALA A 2 -6.05 -12.96 10.84
CA ALA A 2 -5.82 -11.80 9.96
C ALA A 2 -6.06 -12.08 8.46
N LYS A 3 -5.57 -13.22 7.92
CA LYS A 3 -5.77 -13.60 6.51
C LYS A 3 -7.24 -13.63 6.11
N LYS A 4 -8.12 -14.23 6.94
CA LYS A 4 -9.55 -14.31 6.66
C LYS A 4 -10.21 -12.92 6.57
N ILE A 5 -9.78 -11.98 7.41
CA ILE A 5 -10.25 -10.60 7.39
C ILE A 5 -9.84 -9.90 6.08
N MET A 6 -8.56 -10.06 5.68
CA MET A 6 -8.05 -9.50 4.42
C MET A 6 -8.71 -10.09 3.19
N ASP A 7 -8.97 -11.41 3.18
CA ASP A 7 -9.66 -12.09 2.08
C ASP A 7 -11.10 -11.56 1.88
N MET A 8 -11.72 -11.02 2.93
CA MET A 8 -13.03 -10.35 2.87
C MET A 8 -12.95 -8.86 2.49
N GLY A 9 -11.75 -8.33 2.25
CA GLY A 9 -11.53 -6.93 1.89
C GLY A 9 -11.56 -5.95 3.07
N GLU A 10 -11.53 -6.45 4.31
CA GLU A 10 -11.51 -5.64 5.52
C GLU A 10 -10.08 -5.38 6.02
N LEU A 11 -9.92 -4.36 6.87
CA LEU A 11 -8.66 -4.10 7.56
C LEU A 11 -8.54 -4.96 8.82
N VAL A 12 -7.31 -5.40 9.10
CA VAL A 12 -6.96 -6.02 10.38
C VAL A 12 -7.15 -4.98 11.50
N PRO A 13 -7.61 -5.36 12.71
CA PRO A 13 -7.80 -4.44 13.83
C PRO A 13 -6.56 -3.59 14.12
N ASP A 14 -6.78 -2.29 14.35
CA ASP A 14 -5.70 -1.30 14.50
C ASP A 14 -4.70 -1.68 15.59
N GLU A 15 -5.17 -2.16 16.74
CA GLU A 15 -4.31 -2.56 17.88
C GLU A 15 -3.28 -3.63 17.48
N ILE A 16 -3.70 -4.62 16.69
CA ILE A 16 -2.80 -5.70 16.24
C ILE A 16 -1.72 -5.13 15.33
N ILE A 17 -2.11 -4.31 14.36
CA ILE A 17 -1.17 -3.72 13.40
C ILE A 17 -0.21 -2.75 14.10
N ILE A 18 -0.71 -1.90 14.98
CA ILE A 18 0.11 -0.95 15.74
C ILE A 18 1.19 -1.68 16.54
N ASN A 19 0.84 -2.76 17.24
CA ASN A 19 1.81 -3.53 18.02
C ASN A 19 2.87 -4.19 17.12
N LEU A 20 2.47 -4.77 15.98
CA LEU A 20 3.41 -5.34 15.01
C LEU A 20 4.37 -4.29 14.44
N VAL A 21 3.86 -3.10 14.11
CA VAL A 21 4.69 -2.01 13.58
C VAL A 21 5.69 -1.54 14.64
N LYS A 22 5.26 -1.30 15.88
CA LYS A 22 6.15 -0.91 16.99
C LYS A 22 7.27 -1.93 17.21
N GLU A 23 6.94 -3.21 17.22
CA GLU A 23 7.92 -4.29 17.33
C GLU A 23 8.90 -4.26 16.14
N ARG A 24 8.38 -4.10 14.90
CA ARG A 24 9.20 -4.11 13.69
C ARG A 24 10.19 -2.95 13.62
N ILE A 25 9.77 -1.73 13.90
CA ILE A 25 10.64 -0.56 13.83
C ILE A 25 11.69 -0.52 14.95
N SER A 26 11.49 -1.28 16.02
CA SER A 26 12.49 -1.41 17.10
C SER A 26 13.69 -2.27 16.70
N GLN A 27 13.62 -3.01 15.57
CA GLN A 27 14.70 -3.88 15.12
C GLN A 27 15.95 -3.08 14.66
N PRO A 28 17.16 -3.67 14.81
CA PRO A 28 18.40 -2.97 14.49
C PRO A 28 18.52 -2.48 13.04
N ASP A 29 17.91 -3.16 12.09
CA ASP A 29 17.94 -2.80 10.67
C ASP A 29 17.10 -1.56 10.36
N CYS A 30 16.14 -1.18 11.21
CA CYS A 30 15.36 0.04 11.11
C CYS A 30 16.03 1.30 11.65
N LYS A 31 17.21 1.19 12.28
CA LYS A 31 17.91 2.33 12.88
C LYS A 31 18.36 3.39 11.87
N LYS A 32 18.54 3.02 10.60
CA LYS A 32 18.95 3.95 9.52
C LYS A 32 17.76 4.56 8.78
N GLY A 33 16.55 4.18 9.13
CA GLY A 33 15.30 4.56 8.49
C GLY A 33 14.48 3.35 8.10
N PHE A 34 13.26 3.59 7.71
CA PHE A 34 12.29 2.58 7.28
C PHE A 34 11.30 3.17 6.29
N LEU A 35 10.66 2.30 5.53
CA LEU A 35 9.54 2.64 4.64
C LEU A 35 8.32 1.84 5.09
N PHE A 36 7.21 2.54 5.30
CA PHE A 36 5.91 1.92 5.46
C PHE A 36 5.19 1.85 4.11
N ASP A 37 4.81 0.65 3.70
CA ASP A 37 3.97 0.43 2.53
C ASP A 37 2.56 0.00 2.97
N GLY A 38 1.57 0.82 2.63
CA GLY A 38 0.18 0.58 3.01
C GLY A 38 -0.10 0.68 4.53
N PHE A 39 0.66 1.49 5.24
CA PHE A 39 0.47 1.83 6.64
C PHE A 39 0.92 3.29 6.88
N PRO A 40 0.20 4.09 7.71
CA PRO A 40 -1.09 3.77 8.34
C PRO A 40 -2.25 3.71 7.33
N ARG A 41 -3.34 3.04 7.69
CA ARG A 41 -4.59 2.99 6.90
C ARG A 41 -5.79 3.59 7.62
N THR A 42 -5.60 4.04 8.86
CA THR A 42 -6.64 4.69 9.66
C THR A 42 -6.04 5.83 10.48
N ILE A 43 -6.86 6.82 10.85
CA ILE A 43 -6.43 7.90 11.73
C ILE A 43 -5.93 7.37 13.07
N PRO A 44 -6.60 6.42 13.76
CA PRO A 44 -6.07 5.85 15.00
C PRO A 44 -4.67 5.23 14.86
N GLN A 45 -4.34 4.63 13.70
CA GLN A 45 -2.99 4.13 13.43
C GLN A 45 -1.98 5.27 13.32
N ALA A 46 -2.34 6.37 12.63
CA ALA A 46 -1.47 7.55 12.52
C ALA A 46 -1.23 8.21 13.88
N ASP A 47 -2.28 8.40 14.67
CA ASP A 47 -2.19 8.95 16.02
C ASP A 47 -1.33 8.08 16.94
N ALA A 48 -1.46 6.77 16.85
CA ALA A 48 -0.66 5.83 17.64
C ALA A 48 0.83 5.93 17.32
N MET A 49 1.21 6.21 16.06
CA MET A 49 2.61 6.46 15.67
C MET A 49 3.11 7.79 16.21
N LYS A 50 2.30 8.85 16.12
CA LYS A 50 2.61 10.16 16.71
C LYS A 50 2.83 10.06 18.23
N VAL A 51 1.92 9.38 18.95
CA VAL A 51 2.04 9.13 20.39
C VAL A 51 3.26 8.29 20.76
N ALA A 52 3.63 7.34 19.90
CA ALA A 52 4.83 6.52 20.09
C ALA A 52 6.15 7.26 19.76
N GLY A 53 6.09 8.52 19.33
CA GLY A 53 7.27 9.31 18.97
C GLY A 53 7.97 8.83 17.70
N VAL A 54 7.25 8.10 16.83
CA VAL A 54 7.78 7.65 15.54
C VAL A 54 7.83 8.84 14.59
N GLN A 55 9.04 9.27 14.24
CA GLN A 55 9.23 10.32 13.24
C GLN A 55 9.00 9.77 11.83
N ILE A 56 8.21 10.50 11.07
CA ILE A 56 7.94 10.27 9.64
C ILE A 56 8.39 11.55 8.92
N ASP A 57 9.32 11.42 7.99
CA ASP A 57 9.84 12.56 7.24
C ASP A 57 8.93 12.90 6.06
N TYR A 58 8.45 11.87 5.34
CA TYR A 58 7.61 12.03 4.15
C TYR A 58 6.37 11.15 4.19
N VAL A 59 5.26 11.68 3.73
CA VAL A 59 4.03 10.93 3.42
C VAL A 59 3.74 11.09 1.94
N ILE A 60 3.81 9.99 1.19
CA ILE A 60 3.62 9.99 -0.26
C ILE A 60 2.29 9.35 -0.60
N GLU A 61 1.36 10.15 -1.14
CA GLU A 61 0.14 9.65 -1.77
C GLU A 61 0.43 9.29 -3.22
N VAL A 62 0.23 8.03 -3.57
CA VAL A 62 0.22 7.58 -4.97
C VAL A 62 -1.22 7.60 -5.45
N ASN A 63 -1.61 8.68 -6.12
CA ASN A 63 -2.99 8.91 -6.58
C ASN A 63 -3.32 8.10 -7.82
N VAL A 64 -4.35 7.27 -7.74
CA VAL A 64 -4.85 6.47 -8.87
C VAL A 64 -6.38 6.46 -8.83
N ALA A 65 -7.01 6.65 -9.98
CA ALA A 65 -8.47 6.58 -10.08
C ALA A 65 -8.99 5.15 -9.82
N ASP A 66 -10.14 5.03 -9.15
CA ASP A 66 -10.73 3.73 -8.78
C ASP A 66 -10.88 2.77 -9.96
N VAL A 67 -11.28 3.29 -11.12
CA VAL A 67 -11.41 2.50 -12.36
C VAL A 67 -10.09 1.82 -12.75
N GLU A 68 -8.97 2.55 -12.64
CA GLU A 68 -7.64 1.99 -12.90
C GLU A 68 -7.23 0.98 -11.83
N ILE A 69 -7.58 1.22 -10.56
CA ILE A 69 -7.33 0.28 -9.46
C ILE A 69 -8.09 -1.02 -9.71
N VAL A 70 -9.39 -0.95 -10.02
CA VAL A 70 -10.20 -2.13 -10.33
C VAL A 70 -9.56 -2.91 -11.49
N LYS A 71 -9.24 -2.24 -12.59
CA LYS A 71 -8.63 -2.87 -13.77
C LYS A 71 -7.30 -3.55 -13.45
N ARG A 72 -6.42 -2.90 -12.68
CA ARG A 72 -5.12 -3.45 -12.27
C ARG A 72 -5.27 -4.64 -11.32
N MET A 73 -6.15 -4.55 -10.35
CA MET A 73 -6.33 -5.62 -9.36
C MET A 73 -6.99 -6.86 -9.97
N THR A 74 -8.06 -6.69 -10.74
CA THR A 74 -8.77 -7.82 -11.36
C THR A 74 -7.97 -8.53 -12.45
N GLY A 75 -7.04 -7.80 -13.10
CA GLY A 75 -6.13 -8.36 -14.09
C GLY A 75 -4.89 -9.03 -13.51
N ARG A 76 -4.62 -8.89 -12.23
CA ARG A 76 -3.45 -9.49 -11.58
C ARG A 76 -3.51 -11.01 -11.56
N ARG A 77 -2.37 -11.64 -11.80
CA ARG A 77 -2.16 -13.08 -11.68
C ARG A 77 -0.93 -13.32 -10.82
N THR A 78 -0.98 -14.33 -9.98
CA THR A 78 0.09 -14.63 -9.03
C THR A 78 0.51 -16.08 -9.14
N HIS A 79 1.81 -16.33 -9.11
CA HIS A 79 2.37 -17.66 -8.93
C HIS A 79 2.41 -17.99 -7.43
N PRO A 80 1.65 -18.99 -6.93
CA PRO A 80 1.47 -19.20 -5.48
C PRO A 80 2.76 -19.47 -4.73
N ALA A 81 3.63 -20.28 -5.30
CA ALA A 81 4.84 -20.74 -4.61
C ALA A 81 5.91 -19.64 -4.47
N SER A 82 6.06 -18.74 -5.45
CA SER A 82 7.10 -17.71 -5.44
C SER A 82 6.59 -16.30 -5.14
N GLY A 83 5.28 -16.06 -5.21
CA GLY A 83 4.71 -14.72 -5.11
C GLY A 83 4.93 -13.83 -6.34
N ARG A 84 5.57 -14.33 -7.43
CA ARG A 84 5.72 -13.56 -8.67
C ARG A 84 4.36 -13.14 -9.21
N THR A 85 4.30 -11.90 -9.70
CA THR A 85 3.06 -11.30 -10.18
C THR A 85 3.15 -10.97 -11.66
N TYR A 86 2.06 -11.23 -12.35
CA TYR A 86 1.82 -10.92 -13.75
C TYR A 86 0.52 -10.14 -13.88
N HIS A 87 0.25 -9.65 -15.07
CA HIS A 87 -1.01 -8.99 -15.37
C HIS A 87 -1.48 -9.37 -16.77
N VAL A 88 -2.76 -9.60 -16.94
CA VAL A 88 -3.35 -10.04 -18.21
C VAL A 88 -3.18 -9.04 -19.37
N ILE A 89 -2.83 -7.77 -19.06
CA ILE A 89 -2.63 -6.71 -20.06
C ILE A 89 -1.25 -6.05 -19.91
N PHE A 90 -0.85 -5.66 -18.70
CA PHE A 90 0.30 -4.77 -18.48
C PHE A 90 1.63 -5.49 -18.29
N ASN A 91 1.61 -6.74 -17.85
CA ASN A 91 2.78 -7.59 -17.64
C ASN A 91 2.40 -9.05 -17.91
N MET A 92 2.15 -9.35 -19.18
CA MET A 92 1.72 -10.68 -19.59
C MET A 92 2.83 -11.71 -19.43
N PRO A 93 2.53 -12.92 -18.95
CA PRO A 93 3.49 -14.02 -18.98
C PRO A 93 3.75 -14.43 -20.44
N LYS A 94 4.91 -15.06 -20.70
CA LYS A 94 5.27 -15.58 -22.04
C LYS A 94 4.28 -16.62 -22.56
N ILE A 95 3.71 -17.41 -21.65
CA ILE A 95 2.66 -18.38 -21.94
C ILE A 95 1.47 -18.02 -21.04
N GLU A 96 0.32 -17.77 -21.64
CA GLU A 96 -0.88 -17.38 -20.90
C GLU A 96 -1.18 -18.36 -19.76
N GLY A 97 -1.42 -17.78 -18.56
CA GLY A 97 -1.76 -18.54 -17.36
C GLY A 97 -0.60 -19.33 -16.73
N LYS A 98 0.65 -19.14 -17.19
CA LYS A 98 1.82 -19.86 -16.66
C LYS A 98 2.91 -18.91 -16.16
N ASP A 99 3.59 -19.32 -15.10
CA ASP A 99 4.77 -18.63 -14.57
C ASP A 99 5.96 -18.79 -15.52
N ASP A 100 6.63 -17.69 -15.84
CA ASP A 100 7.73 -17.66 -16.82
C ASP A 100 8.99 -18.44 -16.40
N VAL A 101 9.13 -18.70 -15.10
CA VAL A 101 10.31 -19.36 -14.53
C VAL A 101 10.07 -20.84 -14.31
N THR A 102 8.90 -21.21 -13.77
CA THR A 102 8.60 -22.60 -13.40
C THR A 102 7.68 -23.31 -14.39
N GLY A 103 6.92 -22.55 -15.19
CA GLY A 103 5.87 -23.08 -16.05
C GLY A 103 4.61 -23.53 -15.31
N GLU A 104 4.56 -23.32 -13.99
CA GLU A 104 3.39 -23.66 -13.17
C GLU A 104 2.24 -22.68 -13.39
N ALA A 105 1.02 -23.07 -12.98
CA ALA A 105 -0.18 -22.30 -13.19
C ALA A 105 -0.17 -21.01 -12.35
N LEU A 106 -0.61 -19.91 -12.97
CA LEU A 106 -0.93 -18.66 -12.31
C LEU A 106 -2.38 -18.68 -11.81
N ILE A 107 -2.63 -18.07 -10.67
CA ILE A 107 -3.96 -17.92 -10.11
C ILE A 107 -4.35 -16.45 -9.97
N GLN A 108 -5.66 -16.16 -10.01
CA GLN A 108 -6.21 -14.94 -9.47
C GLN A 108 -6.47 -15.16 -7.97
N ARG A 109 -5.98 -14.25 -7.12
CA ARG A 109 -6.23 -14.32 -5.68
C ARG A 109 -7.68 -13.99 -5.37
N ASP A 110 -8.21 -14.46 -4.24
CA ASP A 110 -9.59 -14.15 -3.84
C ASP A 110 -9.80 -12.66 -3.58
N ASP A 111 -8.78 -11.96 -3.09
CA ASP A 111 -8.80 -10.52 -2.86
C ASP A 111 -8.63 -9.67 -4.14
N ASP A 112 -8.42 -10.30 -5.30
CA ASP A 112 -8.37 -9.66 -6.62
C ASP A 112 -9.68 -9.82 -7.43
N LYS A 113 -10.66 -10.51 -6.88
CA LYS A 113 -12.00 -10.58 -7.48
C LYS A 113 -12.66 -9.21 -7.44
N GLU A 114 -13.39 -8.86 -8.51
CA GLU A 114 -13.95 -7.52 -8.68
C GLU A 114 -14.81 -7.06 -7.50
N GLU A 115 -15.65 -7.95 -6.96
CA GLU A 115 -16.48 -7.66 -5.80
C GLU A 115 -15.64 -7.33 -4.55
N THR A 116 -14.58 -8.09 -4.32
CA THR A 116 -13.66 -7.87 -3.19
C THR A 116 -12.88 -6.57 -3.39
N VAL A 117 -12.42 -6.28 -4.61
CA VAL A 117 -11.72 -5.03 -4.93
C VAL A 117 -12.63 -3.82 -4.70
N LYS A 118 -13.89 -3.85 -5.14
CA LYS A 118 -14.86 -2.79 -4.88
C LYS A 118 -15.08 -2.57 -3.39
N LYS A 119 -15.24 -3.63 -2.62
CA LYS A 119 -15.37 -3.55 -1.16
C LYS A 119 -14.13 -2.94 -0.51
N ARG A 120 -12.92 -3.31 -0.97
CA ARG A 120 -11.66 -2.70 -0.49
C ARG A 120 -11.60 -1.22 -0.79
N LEU A 121 -12.09 -0.76 -1.95
CA LEU A 121 -12.19 0.66 -2.28
C LEU A 121 -13.17 1.41 -1.38
N GLU A 122 -14.31 0.81 -1.05
CA GLU A 122 -15.25 1.39 -0.08
C GLU A 122 -14.58 1.57 1.30
N VAL A 123 -13.87 0.54 1.78
CA VAL A 123 -13.11 0.60 3.04
C VAL A 123 -12.02 1.66 2.96
N TYR A 124 -11.29 1.74 1.85
CA TYR A 124 -10.28 2.76 1.61
C TYR A 124 -10.88 4.18 1.71
N HIS A 125 -11.94 4.45 0.97
CA HIS A 125 -12.59 5.77 0.99
C HIS A 125 -13.08 6.17 2.37
N LYS A 126 -13.60 5.20 3.13
CA LYS A 126 -14.15 5.44 4.46
C LYS A 126 -13.08 5.60 5.55
N LYS A 127 -12.01 4.80 5.49
CA LYS A 127 -11.04 4.69 6.60
C LYS A 127 -9.66 5.28 6.28
N THR A 128 -9.20 5.16 5.03
CA THR A 128 -7.83 5.51 4.65
C THR A 128 -7.75 6.86 3.96
N LYS A 129 -8.66 7.16 3.05
CA LYS A 129 -8.70 8.46 2.37
C LYS A 129 -8.71 9.68 3.31
N PRO A 130 -9.34 9.66 4.50
CA PRO A 130 -9.24 10.77 5.46
C PRO A 130 -7.81 11.09 5.93
N LEU A 131 -6.87 10.16 5.80
CA LEU A 131 -5.45 10.41 6.08
C LEU A 131 -4.82 11.45 5.15
N ILE A 132 -5.35 11.63 3.95
CA ILE A 132 -4.92 12.67 3.00
C ILE A 132 -5.06 14.04 3.66
N GLU A 133 -6.25 14.33 4.18
CA GLU A 133 -6.51 15.59 4.88
C GLU A 133 -5.72 15.70 6.19
N TYR A 134 -5.63 14.60 6.94
CA TYR A 134 -4.85 14.54 8.18
C TYR A 134 -3.39 14.95 7.96
N TYR A 135 -2.70 14.31 7.02
CA TYR A 135 -1.28 14.60 6.75
C TYR A 135 -1.05 15.91 5.99
N SER A 136 -1.95 16.30 5.09
CA SER A 136 -1.88 17.61 4.43
C SER A 136 -1.96 18.76 5.46
N LYS A 137 -2.82 18.64 6.47
CA LYS A 137 -2.91 19.61 7.55
C LYS A 137 -1.67 19.62 8.44
N CYS A 138 -1.14 18.43 8.77
CA CYS A 138 0.12 18.32 9.52
C CYS A 138 1.26 19.02 8.79
N SER A 139 1.41 18.79 7.49
CA SER A 139 2.47 19.39 6.66
C SER A 139 2.40 20.94 6.62
N ILE A 140 1.20 21.52 6.73
CA ILE A 140 1.00 22.98 6.71
C ILE A 140 1.14 23.62 8.11
N SER A 141 1.03 22.82 9.18
CA SER A 141 0.90 23.31 10.56
C SER A 141 2.20 23.89 11.14
N GLU A 142 3.33 23.84 10.42
CA GLU A 142 4.68 24.24 10.89
C GLU A 142 5.08 23.61 12.24
N GLU A 143 4.38 22.55 12.67
CA GLU A 143 4.79 21.79 13.87
C GLU A 143 6.15 21.16 13.62
N GLN A 144 7.08 21.36 14.56
CA GLN A 144 8.42 20.77 14.47
C GLN A 144 8.31 19.23 14.41
N GLY A 145 8.83 18.64 13.33
CA GLY A 145 8.77 17.19 13.08
C GLY A 145 7.49 16.71 12.37
N ALA A 146 6.69 17.64 11.82
CA ALA A 146 5.59 17.27 10.94
C ALA A 146 6.12 16.69 9.61
N PRO A 147 5.53 15.60 9.08
CA PRO A 147 5.96 15.03 7.81
C PRO A 147 5.61 15.94 6.64
N GLU A 148 6.47 15.95 5.62
CA GLU A 148 6.13 16.54 4.34
C GLU A 148 5.13 15.63 3.60
N TYR A 149 3.98 16.19 3.20
CA TYR A 149 2.98 15.46 2.42
C TYR A 149 3.13 15.77 0.94
N VAL A 150 3.29 14.72 0.14
CA VAL A 150 3.44 14.84 -1.32
C VAL A 150 2.48 13.92 -2.04
N LYS A 151 1.80 14.48 -3.05
CA LYS A 151 0.92 13.73 -3.95
C LYS A 151 1.60 13.47 -5.28
N ILE A 152 1.65 12.20 -5.69
CA ILE A 152 2.23 11.73 -6.95
C ILE A 152 1.16 11.00 -7.76
N GLU A 153 1.12 11.24 -9.08
CA GLU A 153 0.24 10.52 -9.98
C GLU A 153 0.76 9.10 -10.22
N GLY A 154 -0.04 8.11 -9.83
CA GLY A 154 0.28 6.67 -9.91
C GLY A 154 -0.07 6.03 -11.26
N VAL A 155 -0.18 6.84 -12.34
CA VAL A 155 -0.46 6.36 -13.69
C VAL A 155 0.77 6.59 -14.57
N GLY A 156 1.25 5.53 -15.23
CA GLY A 156 2.44 5.56 -16.05
C GLY A 156 3.34 4.34 -15.86
N SER A 157 4.57 4.41 -16.35
CA SER A 157 5.55 3.35 -16.10
C SER A 157 6.06 3.39 -14.66
N VAL A 158 6.50 2.23 -14.17
CA VAL A 158 7.05 2.08 -12.81
C VAL A 158 8.26 3.00 -12.62
N GLU A 159 9.11 3.11 -13.65
CA GLU A 159 10.31 3.96 -13.63
C GLU A 159 9.94 5.43 -13.46
N LYS A 160 8.95 5.93 -14.20
CA LYS A 160 8.50 7.31 -14.10
C LYS A 160 7.95 7.62 -12.70
N ILE A 161 7.14 6.74 -12.14
CA ILE A 161 6.58 6.91 -10.79
C ILE A 161 7.69 6.88 -9.75
N ARG A 162 8.62 5.91 -9.85
CA ARG A 162 9.80 5.81 -8.99
C ARG A 162 10.63 7.10 -9.02
N ASP A 163 10.94 7.61 -10.23
CA ASP A 163 11.79 8.80 -10.40
C ASP A 163 11.10 10.03 -9.83
N SER A 164 9.76 10.13 -9.94
CA SER A 164 8.98 11.18 -9.30
C SER A 164 9.05 11.11 -7.76
N ILE A 165 9.04 9.91 -7.19
CA ILE A 165 9.20 9.70 -5.74
C ILE A 165 10.61 10.11 -5.31
N PHE A 166 11.65 9.62 -5.99
CA PHE A 166 13.03 9.97 -5.65
C PHE A 166 13.34 11.46 -5.76
N ALA A 167 12.73 12.16 -6.71
CA ALA A 167 12.91 13.61 -6.83
C ALA A 167 12.39 14.40 -5.61
N VAL A 168 11.51 13.81 -4.81
CA VAL A 168 10.96 14.43 -3.61
C VAL A 168 11.81 14.15 -2.38
N ILE A 169 12.34 12.92 -2.25
CA ILE A 169 13.01 12.45 -1.03
C ILE A 169 14.55 12.56 -1.10
N SER A 170 15.08 13.16 -2.17
CA SER A 170 16.54 13.26 -2.44
C SER A 170 17.16 14.55 -1.92
#